data_05313b0bb8feeeea8a0511b63731eb34
#
_entry.id   05313b0bb8feeeea8a0511b63731eb34
#
_cell.length_a   1.000
_cell.length_b   1.000
_cell.length_c   1.000
_cell.angle_alpha   90.00
_cell.angle_beta   90.00
_cell.angle_gamma   90.00
#
_symmetry.space_group_name_H-M   'P 1'
#
loop_
_entity.id
_entity.type
_entity.pdbx_description
1 polymer ?
#
loop_
_entity_poly.entity_id
_entity_poly.type
_entity_poly.pdbx_seq_one_letter_code
_entity_poly.pdbx_strand_id
1 'polypeptide(L)' 'MAWLAVNKDGAEFIYEEKPTRGKNDWEPAIIGQMPSANDWGEEDYDNIYDDYIRLPKGYIKKLIGKGLSWEDEPVELEGE' A
#
# COMPACT_ATOMS: atom_id res chain seq x y z
N MET A 1 -11.94 -0.18 -5.63
CA MET A 1 -11.00 -1.12 -6.23
C MET A 1 -9.84 -1.32 -5.30
N ALA A 2 -9.26 -2.48 -5.33
CA ALA A 2 -8.16 -2.81 -4.43
C ALA A 2 -6.93 -3.21 -5.23
N TRP A 3 -5.77 -3.06 -4.63
CA TRP A 3 -4.51 -3.38 -5.27
C TRP A 3 -3.74 -4.35 -4.40
N LEU A 4 -3.12 -5.35 -5.03
CA LEU A 4 -2.33 -6.35 -4.34
C LEU A 4 -0.86 -6.12 -4.65
N ALA A 5 -0.01 -6.20 -3.63
CA ALA A 5 1.42 -6.04 -3.82
C ALA A 5 2.17 -6.86 -2.78
N VAL A 6 3.40 -7.25 -3.14
CA VAL A 6 4.25 -8.07 -2.27
C VAL A 6 5.52 -7.29 -1.99
N ASN A 7 5.90 -7.20 -0.73
CA ASN A 7 7.13 -6.54 -0.33
C ASN A 7 8.35 -7.41 -0.61
N LYS A 8 9.52 -6.80 -0.51
CA LYS A 8 10.78 -7.50 -0.78
C LYS A 8 10.98 -8.73 0.10
N ASP A 9 10.45 -8.71 1.31
CA ASP A 9 10.56 -9.84 2.23
C ASP A 9 9.48 -10.90 2.01
N GLY A 10 8.62 -10.74 1.01
CA GLY A 10 7.56 -11.68 0.72
C GLY A 10 6.23 -11.41 1.39
N ALA A 11 6.15 -10.37 2.21
CA ALA A 11 4.88 -10.02 2.86
C ALA A 11 3.86 -9.52 1.85
N GLU A 12 2.64 -10.02 1.95
CA GLU A 12 1.57 -9.70 1.01
C GLU A 12 0.63 -8.68 1.64
N PHE A 13 0.21 -7.71 0.82
CA PHE A 13 -0.67 -6.64 1.29
C PHE A 13 -1.74 -6.32 0.27
N ILE A 14 -2.86 -5.81 0.77
CA ILE A 14 -3.92 -5.27 -0.07
C ILE A 14 -4.08 -3.79 0.26
N TYR A 15 -4.16 -2.96 -0.79
CA TYR A 15 -4.26 -1.51 -0.68
C TYR A 15 -5.53 -1.04 -1.37
N GLU A 16 -6.12 0.03 -0.86
CA GLU A 16 -7.30 0.60 -1.48
C GLU A 16 -6.97 1.37 -2.76
N GLU A 17 -5.85 2.10 -2.73
CA GLU A 17 -5.34 2.82 -3.89
C GLU A 17 -4.02 2.22 -4.33
N LYS A 18 -3.61 2.47 -5.57
CA LYS A 18 -2.38 1.90 -6.11
C LYS A 18 -1.17 2.34 -5.28
N PRO A 19 -0.43 1.40 -4.70
CA PRO A 19 0.77 1.75 -3.94
C PRO A 19 1.92 2.12 -4.86
N THR A 20 2.92 2.80 -4.32
CA THR A 20 4.14 3.14 -5.05
C THR A 20 5.30 2.28 -4.55
N ARG A 21 6.24 1.99 -5.45
CA ARG A 21 7.38 1.15 -5.09
C ARG A 21 8.38 1.94 -4.24
N GLY A 22 8.62 1.46 -3.04
CA GLY A 22 9.66 1.99 -2.18
C GLY A 22 10.96 1.21 -2.34
N LYS A 23 11.87 1.42 -1.42
CA LYS A 23 13.19 0.77 -1.47
C LYS A 23 13.11 -0.73 -1.18
N ASN A 24 12.36 -1.09 -0.16
CA ASN A 24 12.25 -2.48 0.27
C ASN A 24 10.80 -2.93 0.43
N ASP A 25 9.86 -2.03 0.21
CA ASP A 25 8.45 -2.32 0.38
C ASP A 25 7.61 -1.41 -0.49
N TRP A 26 6.34 -1.72 -0.58
CA TRP A 26 5.38 -0.88 -1.26
C TRP A 26 4.86 0.15 -0.27
N GLU A 27 4.81 1.41 -0.70
CA GLU A 27 4.33 2.49 0.14
C GLU A 27 2.88 2.81 -0.22
N PRO A 28 2.03 3.02 0.79
CA PRO A 28 0.65 3.39 0.51
C PRO A 28 0.58 4.76 -0.18
N ALA A 29 -0.44 4.94 -0.99
CA ALA A 29 -0.63 6.20 -1.68
C ALA A 29 -0.96 7.31 -0.70
N ILE A 30 -0.55 8.54 -1.04
CA ILE A 30 -0.92 9.72 -0.26
C ILE A 30 -2.28 10.17 -0.75
N ILE A 31 -3.28 10.14 0.14
CA ILE A 31 -4.65 10.48 -0.23
C ILE A 31 -5.07 11.87 0.25
N GLY A 32 -4.19 12.56 0.97
CA GLY A 32 -4.49 13.90 1.43
C GLY A 32 -3.42 14.41 2.36
N GLN A 33 -3.64 15.60 2.88
CA GLN A 33 -2.77 16.23 3.86
C GLN A 33 -3.61 16.89 4.93
N MET A 34 -3.09 16.91 6.15
CA MET A 34 -3.77 17.58 7.25
C MET A 34 -2.78 18.51 7.93
N PRO A 35 -3.24 19.67 8.43
CA PRO A 35 -2.36 20.57 9.16
C PRO A 35 -1.85 19.89 10.41
N SER A 36 -0.58 20.13 10.70
CA SER A 36 0.05 19.63 11.90
C SER A 36 0.54 20.83 12.71
N ALA A 37 0.12 20.92 13.94
CA ALA A 37 0.60 21.99 14.83
C ALA A 37 1.85 21.50 15.56
N ASN A 38 2.90 22.32 15.57
CA ASN A 38 4.06 22.00 16.34
C ASN A 38 4.22 23.02 17.46
N ASP A 39 5.16 22.78 18.38
CA ASP A 39 5.36 23.62 19.55
C ASP A 39 5.93 24.98 19.21
N TRP A 40 6.38 25.17 17.99
CA TRP A 40 6.99 26.41 17.54
C TRP A 40 6.05 27.33 16.80
N GLY A 41 4.79 26.88 16.62
CA GLY A 41 3.80 27.67 15.91
C GLY A 41 3.99 27.66 14.40
N GLU A 42 4.86 26.85 13.88
CA GLU A 42 5.04 26.71 12.45
C GLU A 42 3.95 25.84 11.87
N GLU A 43 3.54 26.16 10.65
CA GLU A 43 2.54 25.36 9.95
C GLU A 43 3.23 24.26 9.17
N ASP A 44 2.96 23.03 9.56
CA ASP A 44 3.41 21.85 8.85
C ASP A 44 2.20 21.04 8.43
N TYR A 45 2.39 20.19 7.45
CA TYR A 45 1.34 19.31 6.98
C TYR A 45 1.83 17.88 7.01
N ASP A 46 1.02 17.01 7.59
CA ASP A 46 1.29 15.57 7.58
C ASP A 46 0.52 14.94 6.44
N ASN A 47 1.16 14.01 5.77
CA ASN A 47 0.51 13.27 4.71
C ASN A 47 -0.44 12.24 5.31
N ILE A 48 -1.61 12.13 4.70
CA ILE A 48 -2.56 11.09 5.04
C ILE A 48 -2.36 9.97 4.03
N TYR A 49 -2.05 8.79 4.53
CA TYR A 49 -1.79 7.63 3.69
C TYR A 49 -3.01 6.75 3.58
N ASP A 50 -3.11 6.07 2.47
CA ASP A 50 -4.17 5.11 2.24
C ASP A 50 -4.08 3.96 3.23
N ASP A 51 -5.23 3.38 3.56
CA ASP A 51 -5.27 2.21 4.41
C ASP A 51 -4.82 0.96 3.65
N TYR A 52 -4.17 0.06 4.36
CA TYR A 52 -3.77 -1.21 3.79
C TYR A 52 -3.81 -2.28 4.87
N ILE A 53 -3.95 -3.53 4.42
CA ILE A 53 -4.08 -4.66 5.33
C ILE A 53 -3.09 -5.72 4.90
N ARG A 54 -2.40 -6.30 5.88
CA ARG A 54 -1.50 -7.41 5.62
C ARG A 54 -2.31 -8.69 5.43
N LEU A 55 -1.98 -9.42 4.37
CA LEU A 55 -2.64 -10.67 4.05
C LEU A 55 -1.82 -11.86 4.53
N PRO A 56 -2.47 -12.98 4.83
CA PRO A 56 -1.73 -14.22 5.11
C PRO A 56 -0.93 -14.64 3.89
N LYS A 57 0.20 -15.28 4.13
CA LYS A 57 1.07 -15.73 3.06
C LYS A 57 0.33 -16.69 2.12
N GLY A 58 0.45 -16.45 0.82
CA GLY A 58 -0.22 -17.26 -0.17
C GLY A 58 -1.63 -16.82 -0.51
N TYR A 59 -2.14 -15.80 0.18
CA TYR A 59 -3.51 -15.38 -0.03
C TYR A 59 -3.73 -14.72 -1.39
N ILE A 60 -2.73 -13.99 -1.88
CA ILE A 60 -2.82 -13.36 -3.20
C ILE A 60 -3.02 -14.41 -4.29
N LYS A 61 -2.31 -15.53 -4.20
CA LYS A 61 -2.47 -16.61 -5.16
C LYS A 61 -3.89 -17.15 -5.17
N LYS A 62 -4.55 -17.19 -4.02
CA LYS A 62 -5.93 -17.61 -3.94
C LYS A 62 -6.88 -16.61 -4.57
N LEU A 63 -6.55 -15.32 -4.49
CA LEU A 63 -7.41 -14.27 -5.00
C LEU A 63 -7.34 -14.11 -6.51
N ILE A 64 -6.15 -14.20 -7.08
CA ILE A 64 -5.97 -13.93 -8.51
C ILE A 64 -5.45 -15.11 -9.31
N GLY A 65 -5.24 -16.25 -8.66
CA GLY A 65 -4.83 -17.47 -9.33
C GLY A 65 -3.36 -17.60 -9.65
N LYS A 66 -2.58 -16.59 -9.29
CA LYS A 66 -1.13 -16.61 -9.47
C LYS A 66 -0.46 -15.86 -8.33
N GLY A 67 0.78 -16.24 -8.01
CA GLY A 67 1.54 -15.54 -6.99
C GLY A 67 2.13 -14.24 -7.54
N LEU A 68 2.36 -13.30 -6.64
CA LEU A 68 3.10 -12.08 -6.95
C LEU A 68 4.42 -12.11 -6.22
N SER A 69 5.40 -11.35 -6.74
CA SER A 69 6.68 -11.19 -6.08
C SER A 69 6.98 -9.70 -5.96
N TRP A 70 8.07 -9.38 -5.24
CA TRP A 70 8.52 -8.00 -5.11
C TRP A 70 8.79 -7.34 -6.47
N GLU A 71 9.24 -8.12 -7.43
CA GLU A 71 9.58 -7.59 -8.75
C GLU A 71 8.35 -7.33 -9.62
N ASP A 72 7.19 -7.88 -9.25
CA ASP A 72 5.96 -7.68 -9.99
C ASP A 72 5.32 -6.34 -9.65
N GLU A 73 4.66 -5.75 -10.63
CA GLU A 73 3.87 -4.55 -10.39
C GLU A 73 2.62 -4.89 -9.58
N PRO A 74 2.04 -3.91 -8.87
CA PRO A 74 0.79 -4.16 -8.17
C PRO A 74 -0.29 -4.61 -9.15
N VAL A 75 -1.14 -5.51 -8.69
CA VAL A 75 -2.23 -6.02 -9.50
C VAL A 75 -3.53 -5.47 -8.95
N GLU A 76 -4.30 -4.84 -9.82
CA GLU A 76 -5.61 -4.34 -9.44
C GLU A 76 -6.58 -5.50 -9.31
N LEU A 77 -7.22 -5.58 -8.15
CA LEU A 77 -8.23 -6.60 -7.91
C LEU A 77 -9.56 -6.06 -8.40
N GLU A 78 -10.01 -6.60 -9.52
CA GLU A 78 -11.31 -6.21 -10.04
C GLU A 78 -12.39 -6.91 -9.23
N GLY A 79 -13.21 -6.09 -8.63
CA GLY A 79 -14.29 -6.61 -7.87
C GLY A 79 -15.35 -5.56 -7.80
N GLU A 80 -16.45 -5.90 -7.36
CA GLU A 80 -17.48 -4.98 -7.19
C GLU A 80 -17.47 -4.36 -5.87
#